data_8fd09d2f87f245e26a5c4453cf86c481
#
_entry.id   8fd09d2f87f245e26a5c4453cf86c481
#
_cell.length_a   1.000
_cell.length_b   1.000
_cell.length_c   1.000
_cell.angle_alpha   90.00
_cell.angle_beta   90.00
_cell.angle_gamma   90.00
#
_symmetry.space_group_name_H-M   'P 1'
#
loop_
_entity.id
_entity.type
_entity.pdbx_description
1 polymer ?
#
loop_
_entity_poly.entity_id
_entity_poly.type
_entity_poly.pdbx_seq_one_letter_code
_entity_poly.pdbx_strand_id
1 'polypeptide(L)'
;MQISGTDSASQQAMADASERFTAANSAISRATTAKQANLARESALEGMHYVNAAREIMGMNPGPELPPLEGQRAAGKVTEKRTVEANGQQITASPYASADTPNYYPGGTVAGRPVPAGWYSRPWWADALQTGVWMVGYSMM
;
A
#
# COMPACT_ATOMS: atom_id res chain seq x y z
N MET A 1 6.74 27.77 4.21
CA MET A 1 6.15 27.07 3.06
C MET A 1 5.17 26.01 3.55
N GLN A 2 4.00 26.01 3.01
CA GLN A 2 2.97 25.03 3.39
C GLN A 2 3.10 23.80 2.51
N ILE A 3 3.17 22.62 3.14
CA ILE A 3 3.23 21.36 2.40
C ILE A 3 1.83 21.03 1.90
N SER A 4 1.69 20.82 0.59
CA SER A 4 0.41 20.41 0.02
C SER A 4 0.07 18.96 0.42
N GLY A 5 -1.20 18.59 0.29
CA GLY A 5 -1.62 17.22 0.52
C GLY A 5 -0.94 16.21 -0.40
N THR A 6 -0.66 16.62 -1.65
CA THR A 6 0.05 15.76 -2.60
C THR A 6 1.53 15.60 -2.25
N ASP A 7 2.17 16.64 -1.70
CA ASP A 7 3.56 16.52 -1.22
C ASP A 7 3.65 15.56 -0.04
N SER A 8 2.73 15.65 0.90
CA SER A 8 2.65 14.73 2.04
C SER A 8 2.44 13.29 1.56
N ALA A 9 1.53 13.08 0.61
CA ALA A 9 1.23 11.77 0.06
C ALA A 9 2.44 11.19 -0.70
N SER A 10 3.13 12.01 -1.51
CA SER A 10 4.31 11.53 -2.24
C SER A 10 5.46 11.18 -1.30
N GLN A 11 5.67 11.96 -0.25
CA GLN A 11 6.69 11.66 0.76
C GLN A 11 6.36 10.35 1.49
N GLN A 12 5.10 10.15 1.86
CA GLN A 12 4.68 8.92 2.53
C GLN A 12 4.85 7.70 1.60
N ALA A 13 4.47 7.83 0.33
CA ALA A 13 4.63 6.75 -0.64
C ALA A 13 6.10 6.39 -0.83
N MET A 14 7.01 7.37 -0.89
CA MET A 14 8.44 7.10 -1.01
C MET A 14 9.01 6.45 0.24
N ALA A 15 8.55 6.84 1.43
CA ALA A 15 8.94 6.19 2.68
C ALA A 15 8.49 4.72 2.70
N ASP A 16 7.27 4.46 2.28
CA ASP A 16 6.73 3.10 2.20
C ASP A 16 7.49 2.27 1.17
N ALA A 17 7.84 2.85 0.02
CA ALA A 17 8.67 2.19 -1.00
C ALA A 17 10.04 1.81 -0.43
N SER A 18 10.69 2.71 0.28
CA SER A 18 11.99 2.46 0.90
C SER A 18 11.91 1.30 1.89
N GLU A 19 10.87 1.26 2.71
CA GLU A 19 10.64 0.17 3.65
C GLU A 19 10.46 -1.16 2.93
N ARG A 20 9.70 -1.19 1.82
CA ARG A 20 9.48 -2.42 1.04
C ARG A 20 10.77 -2.91 0.38
N PHE A 21 11.60 -2.00 -0.13
CA PHE A 21 12.88 -2.38 -0.72
C PHE A 21 13.86 -2.91 0.34
N THR A 22 13.87 -2.32 1.53
CA THR A 22 14.68 -2.81 2.64
C THR A 22 14.23 -4.23 3.04
N ALA A 23 12.93 -4.46 3.13
CA ALA A 23 12.38 -5.79 3.41
C ALA A 23 12.76 -6.80 2.32
N ALA A 24 12.72 -6.41 1.05
CA ALA A 24 13.10 -7.26 -0.08
C ALA A 24 14.58 -7.64 0.00
N ASN A 25 15.46 -6.68 0.26
CA ASN A 25 16.89 -6.94 0.40
C ASN A 25 17.18 -7.90 1.54
N SER A 26 16.56 -7.69 2.69
CA SER A 26 16.69 -8.57 3.85
C SER A 26 16.19 -9.98 3.54
N ALA A 27 15.03 -10.08 2.87
CA ALA A 27 14.43 -11.37 2.53
C ALA A 27 15.27 -12.15 1.53
N ILE A 28 15.77 -11.47 0.46
CA ILE A 28 16.55 -12.16 -0.57
C ILE A 28 17.90 -12.63 -0.04
N SER A 29 18.53 -11.89 0.85
CA SER A 29 19.82 -12.28 1.42
C SER A 29 19.72 -13.51 2.31
N ARG A 30 18.51 -13.82 2.82
CA ARG A 30 18.24 -14.98 3.67
C ARG A 30 17.49 -16.09 2.95
N ALA A 31 17.14 -15.87 1.68
CA ALA A 31 16.35 -16.84 0.93
C ALA A 31 17.17 -18.09 0.58
N THR A 32 16.65 -19.26 0.92
CA THR A 32 17.24 -20.55 0.58
C THR A 32 16.29 -21.40 -0.25
N THR A 33 15.06 -20.96 -0.47
CA THR A 33 14.06 -21.65 -1.27
C THR A 33 13.48 -20.73 -2.32
N ALA A 34 12.90 -21.31 -3.38
CA ALA A 34 12.20 -20.54 -4.41
C ALA A 34 11.03 -19.73 -3.83
N LYS A 35 10.32 -20.29 -2.85
CA LYS A 35 9.21 -19.60 -2.18
C LYS A 35 9.69 -18.36 -1.46
N GLN A 36 10.81 -18.44 -0.72
CA GLN A 36 11.38 -17.31 -0.02
C GLN A 36 11.86 -16.22 -1.00
N ALA A 37 12.50 -16.63 -2.10
CA ALA A 37 12.91 -15.71 -3.14
C ALA A 37 11.71 -14.99 -3.77
N ASN A 38 10.60 -15.71 -3.97
CA ASN A 38 9.38 -15.11 -4.51
C ASN A 38 8.75 -14.10 -3.56
N LEU A 39 8.81 -14.33 -2.25
CA LEU A 39 8.34 -13.35 -1.26
C LEU A 39 9.17 -12.07 -1.30
N ALA A 40 10.49 -12.19 -1.48
CA ALA A 40 11.37 -11.04 -1.67
C ALA A 40 11.02 -10.28 -2.95
N ARG A 41 10.75 -10.98 -4.04
CA ARG A 41 10.31 -10.37 -5.30
C ARG A 41 9.01 -9.59 -5.11
N GLU A 42 8.03 -10.15 -4.42
CA GLU A 42 6.76 -9.48 -4.15
C GLU A 42 6.96 -8.19 -3.33
N SER A 43 7.84 -8.20 -2.33
CA SER A 43 8.15 -7.00 -1.56
C SER A 43 8.78 -5.91 -2.41
N ALA A 44 9.71 -6.27 -3.28
CA ALA A 44 10.35 -5.32 -4.19
C ALA A 44 9.35 -4.75 -5.20
N LEU A 45 8.48 -5.61 -5.75
CA LEU A 45 7.44 -5.21 -6.68
C LEU A 45 6.44 -4.24 -6.03
N GLU A 46 6.07 -4.51 -4.80
CA GLU A 46 5.22 -3.61 -4.01
C GLU A 46 5.87 -2.24 -3.86
N GLY A 47 7.18 -2.20 -3.54
CA GLY A 47 7.93 -0.95 -3.47
C GLY A 47 7.89 -0.18 -4.78
N MET A 48 7.99 -0.86 -5.92
CA MET A 48 7.90 -0.22 -7.24
C MET A 48 6.51 0.39 -7.49
N HIS A 49 5.44 -0.26 -7.04
CA HIS A 49 4.10 0.31 -7.12
C HIS A 49 3.98 1.60 -6.30
N TYR A 50 4.59 1.66 -5.11
CA TYR A 50 4.62 2.88 -4.32
C TYR A 50 5.38 4.01 -5.02
N VAL A 51 6.50 3.69 -5.65
CA VAL A 51 7.28 4.68 -6.42
C VAL A 51 6.46 5.23 -7.57
N ASN A 52 5.78 4.36 -8.33
CA ASN A 52 4.93 4.79 -9.43
C ASN A 52 3.79 5.69 -8.95
N ALA A 53 3.18 5.38 -7.82
CA ALA A 53 2.13 6.22 -7.24
C ALA A 53 2.67 7.61 -6.88
N ALA A 54 3.85 7.68 -6.27
CA ALA A 54 4.49 8.94 -5.93
C ALA A 54 4.80 9.76 -7.19
N ARG A 55 5.29 9.11 -8.25
CA ARG A 55 5.60 9.79 -9.52
C ARG A 55 4.35 10.39 -10.15
N GLU A 56 3.25 9.65 -10.17
CA GLU A 56 1.97 10.15 -10.70
C GLU A 56 1.48 11.37 -9.93
N ILE A 57 1.57 11.37 -8.61
CA ILE A 57 1.18 12.50 -7.78
C ILE A 57 2.00 13.74 -8.13
N MET A 58 3.30 13.57 -8.40
CA MET A 58 4.19 14.67 -8.75
C MET A 58 4.09 15.09 -10.22
N GLY A 59 3.15 14.52 -10.98
CA GLY A 59 2.98 14.84 -12.38
C GLY A 59 4.04 14.23 -13.31
N MET A 60 4.79 13.26 -12.83
CA MET A 60 5.82 12.55 -13.61
C MET A 60 5.22 11.32 -14.26
N ASN A 61 5.85 10.85 -15.34
CA ASN A 61 5.47 9.57 -15.93
C ASN A 61 5.72 8.44 -14.93
N PRO A 62 4.73 7.54 -14.72
CA PRO A 62 4.89 6.47 -13.74
C PRO A 62 5.91 5.41 -14.14
N GLY A 63 6.35 5.39 -15.39
CA GLY A 63 7.26 4.39 -15.90
C GLY A 63 6.53 3.20 -16.53
N PRO A 64 7.24 2.11 -16.81
CA PRO A 64 6.62 0.93 -17.42
C PRO A 64 5.54 0.33 -16.54
N GLU A 65 4.57 -0.32 -17.18
CA GLU A 65 3.56 -1.07 -16.46
C GLU A 65 4.21 -2.20 -15.66
N LEU A 66 3.82 -2.31 -14.40
CA LEU A 66 4.37 -3.32 -13.49
C LEU A 66 3.51 -4.59 -13.53
N PRO A 67 4.14 -5.77 -13.33
CA PRO A 67 3.36 -6.97 -13.11
C PRO A 67 2.42 -6.81 -11.92
N PRO A 68 1.25 -7.47 -11.92
CA PRO A 68 0.36 -7.38 -10.78
C PRO A 68 0.92 -8.09 -9.55
N LEU A 69 0.61 -7.54 -8.38
CA LEU A 69 0.90 -8.17 -7.11
C LEU A 69 -0.07 -9.35 -6.87
N GLU A 70 0.36 -10.32 -6.06
CA GLU A 70 -0.49 -11.41 -5.66
C GLU A 70 -1.75 -10.89 -4.95
N GLY A 71 -2.92 -11.31 -5.39
CA GLY A 71 -4.20 -10.89 -4.83
C GLY A 71 -4.66 -9.50 -5.26
N GLN A 72 -3.88 -8.78 -6.06
CA GLN A 72 -4.21 -7.41 -6.44
C GLN A 72 -5.52 -7.31 -7.22
N ARG A 73 -5.74 -8.21 -8.17
CA ARG A 73 -6.99 -8.24 -8.95
C ARG A 73 -8.20 -8.55 -8.07
N ALA A 74 -8.06 -9.55 -7.20
CA ALA A 74 -9.14 -9.98 -6.32
C ALA A 74 -9.50 -8.91 -5.30
N ALA A 75 -8.53 -8.12 -4.87
CA ALA A 75 -8.76 -7.04 -3.91
C ALA A 75 -9.52 -5.86 -4.53
N GLY A 76 -9.38 -5.65 -5.84
CA GLY A 76 -10.02 -4.52 -6.51
C GLY A 76 -9.38 -3.19 -6.18
N LYS A 77 -10.13 -2.12 -6.43
CA LYS A 77 -9.67 -0.75 -6.16
C LYS A 77 -10.80 0.09 -5.61
N VAL A 78 -10.44 1.13 -4.88
CA VAL A 78 -11.40 2.13 -4.40
C VAL A 78 -11.84 2.97 -5.60
N THR A 79 -13.15 3.02 -5.85
CA THR A 79 -13.72 3.71 -7.01
C THR A 79 -14.35 5.04 -6.65
N GLU A 80 -14.70 5.24 -5.38
CA GLU A 80 -15.29 6.49 -4.91
C GLU A 80 -14.82 6.78 -3.49
N LYS A 81 -14.81 8.04 -3.11
CA LYS A 81 -14.46 8.44 -1.76
C LYS A 81 -15.56 8.01 -0.79
N ARG A 82 -15.18 7.33 0.28
CA ARG A 82 -16.11 6.88 1.31
C ARG A 82 -15.43 6.84 2.66
N THR A 83 -16.22 6.98 3.71
CA THR A 83 -15.73 6.89 5.08
C THR A 83 -16.48 5.77 5.80
N VAL A 84 -15.74 4.92 6.47
CA VAL A 84 -16.30 3.85 7.29
C VAL A 84 -15.74 3.96 8.71
N GLU A 85 -16.48 3.46 9.67
CA GLU A 85 -16.02 3.36 11.04
C GLU A 85 -15.52 1.94 11.29
N ALA A 86 -14.30 1.82 11.80
CA ALA A 86 -13.69 0.54 12.10
C ALA A 86 -12.93 0.65 13.41
N ASN A 87 -13.22 -0.24 14.35
CA ASN A 87 -12.52 -0.30 15.63
C ASN A 87 -12.52 1.05 16.38
N GLY A 88 -13.65 1.77 16.36
CA GLY A 88 -13.79 3.08 17.01
C GLY A 88 -13.13 4.24 16.29
N GLN A 89 -12.63 4.03 15.08
CA GLN A 89 -11.96 5.05 14.29
C GLN A 89 -12.64 5.22 12.93
N GLN A 90 -12.66 6.45 12.43
CA GLN A 90 -13.13 6.70 11.08
C GLN A 90 -11.97 6.56 10.09
N ILE A 91 -12.20 5.80 9.03
CA ILE A 91 -11.23 5.57 7.97
C ILE A 91 -11.86 6.03 6.66
N THR A 92 -11.20 6.98 6.00
CA THR A 92 -11.63 7.45 4.68
C THR A 92 -10.79 6.78 3.61
N ALA A 93 -11.45 6.25 2.59
CA ALA A 93 -10.82 5.69 1.41
C ALA A 93 -11.16 6.56 0.21
N SER A 94 -10.18 6.75 -0.69
CA SER A 94 -10.34 7.58 -1.89
C SER A 94 -9.56 7.00 -3.05
N PRO A 95 -10.04 7.15 -4.28
CA PRO A 95 -9.23 6.79 -5.45
C PRO A 95 -8.07 7.76 -5.71
N TYR A 96 -8.03 8.90 -5.01
CA TYR A 96 -7.04 9.95 -5.23
C TYR A 96 -6.33 10.33 -3.94
N ALA A 97 -5.04 10.72 -4.07
CA ALA A 97 -4.28 11.27 -2.97
C ALA A 97 -4.81 12.64 -2.56
N SER A 98 -4.82 12.92 -1.26
CA SER A 98 -5.20 14.22 -0.72
C SER A 98 -4.57 14.40 0.67
N ALA A 99 -4.71 15.59 1.25
CA ALA A 99 -4.27 15.82 2.63
C ALA A 99 -4.96 14.86 3.61
N ASP A 100 -6.22 14.50 3.33
CA ASP A 100 -7.01 13.61 4.18
C ASP A 100 -6.71 12.12 3.93
N THR A 101 -6.17 11.78 2.77
CA THR A 101 -5.92 10.40 2.35
C THR A 101 -4.51 10.25 1.77
N PRO A 102 -3.46 10.42 2.62
CA PRO A 102 -2.08 10.38 2.14
C PRO A 102 -1.46 8.98 2.11
N ASN A 103 -2.15 7.96 2.62
CA ASN A 103 -1.61 6.60 2.73
C ASN A 103 -2.07 5.74 1.57
N TYR A 104 -1.12 5.34 0.72
CA TYR A 104 -1.38 4.50 -0.45
C TYR A 104 -1.24 3.03 -0.11
N TYR A 105 -2.13 2.20 -0.69
CA TYR A 105 -1.93 0.76 -0.78
C TYR A 105 -2.15 0.34 -2.23
N PRO A 106 -1.23 -0.46 -2.81
CA PRO A 106 -1.33 -0.84 -4.23
C PRO A 106 -2.40 -1.89 -4.53
N GLY A 107 -3.04 -2.42 -3.51
CA GLY A 107 -4.00 -3.50 -3.65
C GLY A 107 -3.34 -4.86 -3.51
N GLY A 108 -3.98 -5.76 -2.80
CA GLY A 108 -3.44 -7.10 -2.59
C GLY A 108 -4.08 -7.77 -1.39
N THR A 109 -3.42 -8.81 -0.91
CA THR A 109 -3.88 -9.58 0.24
C THR A 109 -2.94 -9.36 1.42
N VAL A 110 -3.51 -8.97 2.55
CA VAL A 110 -2.78 -8.79 3.81
C VAL A 110 -3.35 -9.75 4.83
N ALA A 111 -2.53 -10.65 5.34
CA ALA A 111 -2.95 -11.65 6.34
C ALA A 111 -4.24 -12.37 5.93
N GLY A 112 -4.33 -12.78 4.65
CA GLY A 112 -5.46 -13.54 4.11
C GLY A 112 -6.68 -12.70 3.73
N ARG A 113 -6.63 -11.38 3.89
CA ARG A 113 -7.77 -10.51 3.62
C ARG A 113 -7.45 -9.51 2.51
N PRO A 114 -8.38 -9.27 1.55
CA PRO A 114 -8.11 -8.32 0.48
C PRO A 114 -8.11 -6.87 1.00
N VAL A 115 -7.15 -6.08 0.53
CA VAL A 115 -7.06 -4.65 0.77
C VAL A 115 -7.10 -3.95 -0.59
N PRO A 116 -8.16 -3.20 -0.91
CA PRO A 116 -8.29 -2.57 -2.22
C PRO A 116 -7.22 -1.51 -2.49
N ALA A 117 -6.84 -1.37 -3.75
CA ALA A 117 -5.93 -0.32 -4.18
C ALA A 117 -6.59 1.05 -3.97
N GLY A 118 -5.87 1.99 -3.38
CA GLY A 118 -6.39 3.33 -3.16
C GLY A 118 -5.60 4.10 -2.13
N TRP A 119 -6.15 5.25 -1.76
CA TRP A 119 -5.56 6.16 -0.79
C TRP A 119 -6.43 6.22 0.46
N TYR A 120 -5.81 6.20 1.62
CA TYR A 120 -6.53 6.06 2.88
C TYR A 120 -6.09 7.10 3.89
N SER A 121 -6.99 7.48 4.77
CA SER A 121 -6.69 8.41 5.86
C SER A 121 -5.75 7.80 6.90
N ARG A 122 -5.81 6.47 7.05
CA ARG A 122 -4.96 5.72 7.98
C ARG A 122 -4.50 4.42 7.33
N PRO A 123 -3.28 3.94 7.62
CA PRO A 123 -2.81 2.64 7.12
C PRO A 123 -3.42 1.51 7.98
N TRP A 124 -4.70 1.26 7.83
CA TRP A 124 -5.46 0.35 8.67
C TRP A 124 -5.05 -1.12 8.54
N TRP A 125 -4.32 -1.45 7.48
CA TRP A 125 -3.77 -2.79 7.24
C TRP A 125 -2.41 -3.02 7.92
N ALA A 126 -1.75 -1.96 8.42
CA ALA A 126 -0.35 -2.02 8.85
C ALA A 126 -0.12 -3.01 10.00
N ASP A 127 -1.00 -3.03 11.00
CA ASP A 127 -0.86 -3.95 12.12
C ASP A 127 -1.00 -5.40 11.66
N ALA A 128 -1.97 -5.67 10.80
CA ALA A 128 -2.17 -7.00 10.25
C ALA A 128 -0.97 -7.44 9.38
N LEU A 129 -0.37 -6.50 8.66
CA LEU A 129 0.83 -6.79 7.87
C LEU A 129 2.01 -7.18 8.76
N GLN A 130 2.16 -6.53 9.91
CA GLN A 130 3.23 -6.81 10.87
C GLN A 130 2.98 -8.09 11.68
N THR A 131 1.76 -8.26 12.19
CA THR A 131 1.44 -9.34 13.13
C THR A 131 0.90 -10.58 12.45
N GLY A 132 0.41 -10.46 11.22
CA GLY A 132 -0.28 -11.55 10.51
C GLY A 132 -1.70 -11.81 11.00
N VAL A 133 -2.23 -10.97 11.87
CA VAL A 133 -3.55 -11.14 12.48
C VAL A 133 -4.36 -9.86 12.35
N TRP A 134 -5.62 -9.99 11.90
CA TRP A 134 -6.55 -8.88 11.83
C TRP A 134 -7.24 -8.67 13.18
N MET A 135 -7.33 -7.40 13.59
CA MET A 135 -8.13 -7.02 14.74
C MET A 135 -9.62 -6.99 14.36
N VAL A 136 -10.46 -7.26 15.34
CA VAL A 136 -11.92 -7.16 15.19
C VAL A 136 -12.28 -5.72 14.82
N GLY A 137 -13.19 -5.54 13.87
CA GLY A 137 -13.69 -4.23 13.48
C GLY A 137 -13.25 -3.74 12.11
N TYR A 138 -12.26 -4.38 11.47
CA TYR A 138 -11.79 -3.99 10.15
C TYR A 138 -12.47 -4.75 9.01
N SER A 139 -13.55 -5.44 9.27
CA SER A 139 -14.25 -6.25 8.27
C SER A 139 -15.04 -5.44 7.24
N MET A 140 -15.22 -4.14 7.47
CA MET A 140 -16.07 -3.28 6.65
C MET A 140 -15.34 -2.65 5.45
N MET A 141 -14.03 -2.73 5.40
CA MET A 141 -13.26 -2.11 4.30
C MET A 141 -13.20 -3.01 3.05
#